data_46da8245d6503afbf08997d6c660a65e
#
_entry.id   46da8245d6503afbf08997d6c660a65e
#
_cell.length_a   1.000
_cell.length_b   1.000
_cell.length_c   1.000
_cell.angle_alpha   90.00
_cell.angle_beta   90.00
_cell.angle_gamma   90.00
#
_symmetry.space_group_name_H-M   'P 1'
#
loop_
_entity.id
_entity.type
_entity.pdbx_description
1 polymer ?
#
loop_
_entity_poly.entity_id
_entity_poly.type
_entity_poly.pdbx_seq_one_letter_code
_entity_poly.pdbx_strand_id
1 'polypeptide(L)'
;MNTLDGSLSMLRNPAIIKFILQGVLFTLIISVAAVLFSIVIGTVLALMRNYCTGKQTGVLKALSVLYIEVFRNTPLLFWIFICVVFCPAPGFVDRQMFGLSSVNNKLLFKAAVALILYTSGVIAEIVRGGLNSVSHGQIEAGQSQGFSMLQIMWYIVLPQTFRAIVPTLLSQVITTIKDSSFLANVAVIELMARTKQVLSAANRYNGLNSINVSDVFVLFGLAATIYFVINFSISMTVRNLQKRKMSVKVKKTLALEERRQTGWAYNG
;
A
#
# COMPACT_ATOMS: atom_id res chain seq x y z
N MET A 1 10.87 40.72 -13.13
CA MET A 1 9.94 39.59 -13.05
C MET A 1 9.85 39.19 -11.58
N ASN A 2 8.68 39.14 -10.98
CA ASN A 2 8.56 38.73 -9.60
C ASN A 2 9.06 37.27 -9.45
N THR A 3 9.71 36.95 -8.34
CA THR A 3 10.21 35.57 -8.11
C THR A 3 9.11 34.50 -8.22
N LEU A 4 7.89 34.85 -7.83
CA LEU A 4 6.74 33.95 -7.93
C LEU A 4 6.32 33.74 -9.40
N ASP A 5 6.33 34.78 -10.25
CA ASP A 5 5.99 34.63 -11.66
C ASP A 5 6.99 33.77 -12.41
N GLY A 6 8.29 33.89 -12.06
CA GLY A 6 9.35 33.02 -12.55
C GLY A 6 9.13 31.56 -12.17
N SER A 7 8.81 31.30 -10.91
CA SER A 7 8.52 29.97 -10.41
C SER A 7 7.29 29.34 -11.06
N LEU A 8 6.22 30.11 -11.23
CA LEU A 8 5.00 29.66 -11.90
C LEU A 8 5.21 29.42 -13.40
N SER A 9 6.15 30.13 -14.04
CA SER A 9 6.47 29.91 -15.45
C SER A 9 7.01 28.50 -15.72
N MET A 10 7.69 27.90 -14.74
CA MET A 10 8.15 26.50 -14.82
C MET A 10 6.99 25.53 -15.02
N LEU A 11 5.83 25.78 -14.40
CA LEU A 11 4.64 24.93 -14.55
C LEU A 11 3.98 25.05 -15.92
N ARG A 12 4.33 26.06 -16.71
CA ARG A 12 3.87 26.19 -18.10
C ARG A 12 4.74 25.43 -19.09
N ASN A 13 5.90 24.94 -18.65
CA ASN A 13 6.80 24.19 -19.51
C ASN A 13 6.32 22.73 -19.63
N PRO A 14 5.90 22.28 -20.86
CA PRO A 14 5.39 20.93 -21.06
C PRO A 14 6.39 19.83 -20.70
N ALA A 15 7.70 20.10 -20.89
CA ALA A 15 8.76 19.13 -20.56
C ALA A 15 8.83 18.87 -19.06
N ILE A 16 8.70 19.90 -18.22
CA ILE A 16 8.69 19.79 -16.76
C ILE A 16 7.45 19.00 -16.31
N ILE A 17 6.27 19.34 -16.83
CA ILE A 17 5.04 18.63 -16.51
C ILE A 17 5.13 17.16 -16.89
N LYS A 18 5.59 16.84 -18.10
CA LYS A 18 5.80 15.45 -18.53
C LYS A 18 6.77 14.70 -17.62
N PHE A 19 7.84 15.38 -17.20
CA PHE A 19 8.86 14.82 -16.32
C PHE A 19 8.30 14.49 -14.92
N ILE A 20 7.47 15.39 -14.35
CA ILE A 20 6.78 15.17 -13.07
C ILE A 20 5.74 14.04 -13.21
N LEU A 21 4.95 14.02 -14.30
CA LEU A 21 3.96 12.96 -14.55
C LEU A 21 4.60 11.58 -14.70
N GLN A 22 5.80 11.48 -15.26
CA GLN A 22 6.56 10.22 -15.21
C GLN A 22 6.84 9.79 -13.77
N GLY A 23 7.20 10.73 -12.88
CA GLY A 23 7.37 10.45 -11.45
C GLY A 23 6.08 9.92 -10.81
N VAL A 24 4.93 10.51 -11.13
CA VAL A 24 3.61 10.02 -10.67
C VAL A 24 3.37 8.58 -11.11
N LEU A 25 3.64 8.27 -12.37
CA LEU A 25 3.48 6.92 -12.91
C LEU A 25 4.32 5.88 -12.12
N PHE A 26 5.60 6.19 -11.88
CA PHE A 26 6.48 5.31 -11.10
C PHE A 26 6.03 5.20 -9.64
N THR A 27 5.60 6.28 -9.00
CA THR A 27 4.99 6.24 -7.66
C THR A 27 3.85 5.24 -7.60
N LEU A 28 2.93 5.30 -8.57
CA LEU A 28 1.77 4.39 -8.62
C LEU A 28 2.18 2.94 -8.90
N ILE A 29 3.05 2.71 -9.88
CA ILE A 29 3.53 1.36 -10.23
C ILE A 29 4.21 0.70 -9.03
N ILE A 30 5.16 1.41 -8.39
CA ILE A 30 5.91 0.87 -7.24
C ILE A 30 4.95 0.58 -6.08
N SER A 31 4.06 1.51 -5.76
CA SER A 31 3.15 1.37 -4.62
C SER A 31 2.15 0.24 -4.83
N VAL A 32 1.56 0.13 -6.02
CA VAL A 32 0.63 -0.96 -6.35
C VAL A 32 1.34 -2.30 -6.32
N ALA A 33 2.51 -2.41 -6.95
CA ALA A 33 3.31 -3.63 -6.92
C ALA A 33 3.69 -4.02 -5.48
N ALA A 34 4.16 -3.04 -4.69
CA ALA A 34 4.52 -3.28 -3.29
C ALA A 34 3.34 -3.82 -2.49
N VAL A 35 2.15 -3.23 -2.61
CA VAL A 35 0.96 -3.71 -1.89
C VAL A 35 0.54 -5.10 -2.35
N LEU A 36 0.52 -5.37 -3.65
CA LEU A 36 0.11 -6.68 -4.17
C LEU A 36 1.01 -7.81 -3.66
N PHE A 37 2.33 -7.65 -3.76
CA PHE A 37 3.28 -8.64 -3.21
C PHE A 37 3.19 -8.73 -1.69
N SER A 38 2.99 -7.60 -1.00
CA SER A 38 2.84 -7.57 0.44
C SER A 38 1.56 -8.24 0.94
N ILE A 39 0.48 -8.25 0.16
CA ILE A 39 -0.75 -9.00 0.49
C ILE A 39 -0.45 -10.49 0.52
N VAL A 40 0.30 -11.01 -0.46
CA VAL A 40 0.66 -12.43 -0.49
C VAL A 40 1.56 -12.79 0.69
N ILE A 41 2.67 -12.07 0.87
CA ILE A 41 3.64 -12.34 1.95
C ILE A 41 2.97 -12.14 3.32
N GLY A 42 2.25 -11.03 3.51
CA GLY A 42 1.56 -10.71 4.76
C GLY A 42 0.48 -11.72 5.12
N THR A 43 -0.25 -12.27 4.12
CA THR A 43 -1.21 -13.34 4.36
C THR A 43 -0.54 -14.61 4.86
N VAL A 44 0.57 -15.01 4.24
CA VAL A 44 1.35 -16.17 4.68
C VAL A 44 1.85 -15.98 6.12
N LEU A 45 2.44 -14.81 6.43
CA LEU A 45 2.90 -14.47 7.76
C LEU A 45 1.76 -14.48 8.81
N ALA A 46 0.60 -13.95 8.45
CA ALA A 46 -0.58 -13.95 9.33
C ALA A 46 -1.07 -15.39 9.62
N LEU A 47 -1.11 -16.25 8.59
CA LEU A 47 -1.49 -17.64 8.74
C LEU A 47 -0.47 -18.40 9.62
N MET A 48 0.83 -18.20 9.38
CA MET A 48 1.89 -18.80 10.21
C MET A 48 1.75 -18.36 11.67
N ARG A 49 1.51 -17.07 11.93
CA ARG A 49 1.34 -16.54 13.30
C ARG A 49 0.11 -17.11 14.01
N ASN A 50 -1.02 -17.30 13.30
CA ASN A 50 -2.28 -17.75 13.90
C ASN A 50 -2.37 -19.27 14.07
N TYR A 51 -1.88 -20.05 13.10
CA TYR A 51 -2.18 -21.48 13.01
C TYR A 51 -0.99 -22.40 13.24
N CYS A 52 0.24 -21.89 13.22
CA CYS A 52 1.43 -22.70 13.49
C CYS A 52 1.71 -22.80 15.02
N THR A 53 0.89 -23.55 15.76
CA THR A 53 0.99 -23.68 17.23
C THR A 53 1.57 -25.01 17.72
N GLY A 54 1.79 -25.99 16.82
CA GLY A 54 2.37 -27.28 17.15
C GLY A 54 3.87 -27.25 17.49
N LYS A 55 4.41 -28.26 18.17
CA LYS A 55 5.85 -28.34 18.52
C LYS A 55 6.77 -28.18 17.31
N GLN A 56 6.43 -28.78 16.16
CA GLN A 56 7.23 -28.71 14.94
C GLN A 56 7.01 -27.38 14.15
N THR A 57 5.83 -26.80 14.27
CA THR A 57 5.46 -25.57 13.53
C THR A 57 5.64 -24.29 14.35
N GLY A 58 5.94 -24.40 15.64
CA GLY A 58 6.17 -23.26 16.54
C GLY A 58 7.33 -22.37 16.11
N VAL A 59 8.34 -22.93 15.45
CA VAL A 59 9.46 -22.18 14.87
C VAL A 59 8.96 -21.21 13.77
N LEU A 60 8.05 -21.67 12.90
CA LEU A 60 7.47 -20.84 11.85
C LEU A 60 6.66 -19.67 12.45
N LYS A 61 5.92 -19.94 13.52
CA LYS A 61 5.24 -18.87 14.28
C LYS A 61 6.23 -17.88 14.85
N ALA A 62 7.29 -18.34 15.52
CA ALA A 62 8.31 -17.47 16.10
C ALA A 62 8.98 -16.59 15.04
N LEU A 63 9.35 -17.17 13.88
CA LEU A 63 9.92 -16.43 12.76
C LEU A 63 8.95 -15.39 12.19
N SER A 64 7.67 -15.74 12.03
CA SER A 64 6.67 -14.78 11.56
C SER A 64 6.45 -13.62 12.54
N VAL A 65 6.41 -13.90 13.84
CA VAL A 65 6.31 -12.88 14.90
C VAL A 65 7.54 -11.97 14.85
N LEU A 66 8.75 -12.55 14.84
CA LEU A 66 9.99 -11.79 14.78
C LEU A 66 10.01 -10.86 13.55
N TYR A 67 9.68 -11.39 12.37
CA TYR A 67 9.61 -10.61 11.14
C TYR A 67 8.64 -9.42 11.29
N ILE A 68 7.42 -9.69 11.70
CA ILE A 68 6.37 -8.67 11.83
C ILE A 68 6.80 -7.58 12.82
N GLU A 69 7.30 -7.97 13.99
CA GLU A 69 7.70 -7.01 15.03
C GLU A 69 8.92 -6.18 14.60
N VAL A 70 9.90 -6.78 13.93
CA VAL A 70 11.09 -6.08 13.44
C VAL A 70 10.70 -5.03 12.40
N PHE A 71 9.97 -5.42 11.34
CA PHE A 71 9.63 -4.47 10.27
C PHE A 71 8.64 -3.39 10.70
N ARG A 72 7.74 -3.66 11.62
CA ARG A 72 6.75 -2.67 12.10
C ARG A 72 7.31 -1.67 13.11
N ASN A 73 8.29 -2.06 13.90
CA ASN A 73 8.83 -1.23 14.97
C ASN A 73 10.14 -0.53 14.58
N THR A 74 10.55 -0.62 13.31
CA THR A 74 11.74 0.07 12.79
C THR A 74 11.36 1.02 11.65
N PRO A 75 12.09 2.13 11.44
CA PRO A 75 11.78 3.09 10.38
C PRO A 75 11.90 2.49 8.98
N LEU A 76 10.94 2.78 8.09
CA LEU A 76 10.99 2.35 6.69
C LEU A 76 12.27 2.80 5.98
N LEU A 77 12.71 4.04 6.23
CA LEU A 77 13.90 4.60 5.58
C LEU A 77 15.16 3.77 5.86
N PHE A 78 15.27 3.18 7.04
CA PHE A 78 16.36 2.27 7.40
C PHE A 78 16.40 1.04 6.49
N TRP A 79 15.23 0.42 6.23
CA TRP A 79 15.11 -0.73 5.33
C TRP A 79 15.39 -0.38 3.88
N ILE A 80 15.00 0.83 3.45
CA ILE A 80 15.34 1.32 2.10
C ILE A 80 16.86 1.36 1.93
N PHE A 81 17.61 1.93 2.86
CA PHE A 81 19.07 1.97 2.80
C PHE A 81 19.70 0.57 2.83
N ILE A 82 19.24 -0.32 3.72
CA ILE A 82 19.73 -1.70 3.78
C ILE A 82 19.48 -2.43 2.45
N CYS A 83 18.28 -2.37 1.91
CA CYS A 83 17.98 -3.07 0.67
C CYS A 83 18.73 -2.49 -0.53
N VAL A 84 18.91 -1.18 -0.61
CA VAL A 84 19.67 -0.57 -1.70
C VAL A 84 21.13 -1.00 -1.67
N VAL A 85 21.72 -1.15 -0.49
CA VAL A 85 23.13 -1.58 -0.34
C VAL A 85 23.26 -3.09 -0.52
N PHE A 86 22.52 -3.87 0.23
CA PHE A 86 22.77 -5.31 0.42
C PHE A 86 21.88 -6.22 -0.45
N CYS A 87 20.71 -5.76 -0.92
CA CYS A 87 19.83 -6.64 -1.70
C CYS A 87 20.44 -6.90 -3.11
N PRO A 88 20.61 -8.16 -3.52
CA PRO A 88 21.06 -8.46 -4.87
C PRO A 88 19.96 -8.12 -5.89
N ALA A 89 20.32 -7.50 -7.00
CA ALA A 89 19.41 -7.29 -8.12
C ALA A 89 19.56 -8.45 -9.12
N PRO A 90 18.48 -9.14 -9.49
CA PRO A 90 18.54 -10.21 -10.49
C PRO A 90 18.98 -9.70 -11.86
N GLY A 91 19.68 -10.54 -12.66
CA GLY A 91 20.23 -10.14 -13.93
C GLY A 91 19.21 -9.67 -14.98
N PHE A 92 17.93 -10.05 -14.87
CA PHE A 92 16.90 -9.54 -15.78
C PHE A 92 16.62 -8.04 -15.58
N VAL A 93 16.97 -7.48 -14.42
CA VAL A 93 16.82 -6.05 -14.11
C VAL A 93 17.92 -5.22 -14.79
N ASP A 94 18.99 -5.85 -15.28
CA ASP A 94 20.08 -5.17 -15.98
C ASP A 94 19.68 -4.66 -17.38
N ARG A 95 18.56 -5.13 -17.90
CA ARG A 95 18.02 -4.66 -19.17
C ARG A 95 17.41 -3.27 -19.03
N GLN A 96 17.50 -2.46 -20.07
CA GLN A 96 16.76 -1.21 -20.14
C GLN A 96 15.26 -1.51 -20.18
N MET A 97 14.56 -1.21 -19.10
CA MET A 97 13.11 -1.41 -18.99
C MET A 97 12.44 -0.07 -18.68
N PHE A 98 11.24 0.13 -19.16
CA PHE A 98 10.45 1.35 -18.90
C PHE A 98 11.15 2.67 -19.28
N GLY A 99 12.10 2.65 -20.23
CA GLY A 99 12.91 3.81 -20.59
C GLY A 99 13.93 4.26 -19.54
N LEU A 100 14.22 3.39 -18.56
CA LEU A 100 15.20 3.65 -17.50
C LEU A 100 16.55 2.98 -17.82
N SER A 101 17.64 3.60 -17.34
CA SER A 101 18.95 2.97 -17.36
C SER A 101 19.00 1.74 -16.44
N SER A 102 19.93 0.83 -16.70
CA SER A 102 20.17 -0.35 -15.86
C SER A 102 20.35 0.00 -14.38
N VAL A 103 21.09 1.08 -14.09
CA VAL A 103 21.29 1.55 -12.69
C VAL A 103 19.98 1.93 -12.04
N ASN A 104 19.13 2.70 -12.73
CA ASN A 104 17.83 3.12 -12.19
C ASN A 104 16.90 1.94 -12.00
N ASN A 105 16.93 0.94 -12.90
CA ASN A 105 16.13 -0.29 -12.74
C ASN A 105 16.57 -1.09 -11.51
N LYS A 106 17.88 -1.22 -11.27
CA LYS A 106 18.38 -1.87 -10.05
C LYS A 106 17.98 -1.15 -8.79
N LEU A 107 18.09 0.17 -8.76
CA LEU A 107 17.64 0.98 -7.62
C LEU A 107 16.14 0.85 -7.38
N LEU A 108 15.34 0.91 -8.44
CA LEU A 108 13.89 0.73 -8.40
C LEU A 108 13.51 -0.63 -7.81
N PHE A 109 14.15 -1.71 -8.29
CA PHE A 109 13.92 -3.06 -7.78
C PHE A 109 14.26 -3.18 -6.30
N LYS A 110 15.46 -2.77 -5.89
CA LYS A 110 15.91 -2.86 -4.50
C LYS A 110 15.03 -2.05 -3.55
N ALA A 111 14.60 -0.87 -3.96
CA ALA A 111 13.70 -0.02 -3.21
C ALA A 111 12.26 -0.59 -3.14
N ALA A 112 11.79 -1.21 -4.23
CA ALA A 112 10.51 -1.93 -4.21
C ALA A 112 10.55 -3.10 -3.24
N VAL A 113 11.66 -3.86 -3.19
CA VAL A 113 11.84 -4.94 -2.19
C VAL A 113 11.74 -4.39 -0.78
N ALA A 114 12.38 -3.26 -0.46
CA ALA A 114 12.28 -2.64 0.86
C ALA A 114 10.83 -2.29 1.24
N LEU A 115 10.08 -1.68 0.31
CA LEU A 115 8.66 -1.38 0.50
C LEU A 115 7.83 -2.65 0.69
N ILE A 116 8.09 -3.71 -0.08
CA ILE A 116 7.39 -4.99 0.04
C ILE A 116 7.63 -5.60 1.42
N LEU A 117 8.87 -5.68 1.86
CA LEU A 117 9.21 -6.26 3.16
C LEU A 117 8.56 -5.49 4.31
N TYR A 118 8.67 -4.18 4.30
CA TYR A 118 8.06 -3.32 5.31
C TYR A 118 6.53 -3.42 5.32
N THR A 119 5.90 -3.24 4.16
CA THR A 119 4.45 -3.23 4.01
C THR A 119 3.85 -4.60 4.33
N SER A 120 4.56 -5.70 4.04
CA SER A 120 4.08 -7.05 4.35
C SER A 120 3.94 -7.31 5.85
N GLY A 121 4.81 -6.74 6.69
CA GLY A 121 4.66 -6.78 8.14
C GLY A 121 3.39 -6.08 8.62
N VAL A 122 3.06 -4.92 8.04
CA VAL A 122 1.83 -4.18 8.35
C VAL A 122 0.60 -4.94 7.87
N ILE A 123 0.63 -5.45 6.62
CA ILE A 123 -0.49 -6.20 6.04
C ILE A 123 -0.71 -7.52 6.79
N ALA A 124 0.34 -8.17 7.29
CA ALA A 124 0.20 -9.38 8.11
C ALA A 124 -0.70 -9.15 9.34
N GLU A 125 -0.57 -8.02 10.02
CA GLU A 125 -1.44 -7.67 11.15
C GLU A 125 -2.87 -7.31 10.71
N ILE A 126 -3.02 -6.64 9.58
CA ILE A 126 -4.35 -6.37 9.00
C ILE A 126 -5.07 -7.69 8.70
N VAL A 127 -4.38 -8.63 8.05
CA VAL A 127 -4.93 -9.96 7.72
C VAL A 127 -5.21 -10.75 9.00
N ARG A 128 -4.30 -10.74 9.98
CA ARG A 128 -4.49 -11.40 11.27
C ARG A 128 -5.73 -10.88 12.00
N GLY A 129 -5.93 -9.56 12.03
CA GLY A 129 -7.16 -8.96 12.58
C GLY A 129 -8.41 -9.43 11.84
N GLY A 130 -8.34 -9.57 10.52
CA GLY A 130 -9.43 -10.11 9.71
C GLY A 130 -9.70 -11.59 9.96
N LEU A 131 -8.66 -12.42 10.08
CA LEU A 131 -8.79 -13.85 10.43
C LEU A 131 -9.50 -14.01 11.77
N ASN A 132 -9.12 -13.23 12.76
CA ASN A 132 -9.71 -13.27 14.10
C ASN A 132 -11.14 -12.70 14.16
N SER A 133 -11.60 -12.01 13.13
CA SER A 133 -12.99 -11.53 13.04
C SER A 133 -13.99 -12.56 12.50
N VAL A 134 -13.50 -13.68 11.97
CA VAL A 134 -14.36 -14.78 11.53
C VAL A 134 -14.79 -15.60 12.74
N SER A 135 -16.11 -15.83 12.89
CA SER A 135 -16.63 -16.55 14.06
C SER A 135 -16.15 -18.00 14.08
N HIS A 136 -15.83 -18.53 15.28
CA HIS A 136 -15.39 -19.90 15.50
C HIS A 136 -16.43 -20.93 14.98
N GLY A 137 -17.72 -20.61 15.09
CA GLY A 137 -18.80 -21.46 14.56
C GLY A 137 -18.73 -21.73 13.06
N GLN A 138 -18.09 -20.86 12.27
CA GLN A 138 -17.84 -21.13 10.84
C GLN A 138 -16.80 -22.25 10.64
N ILE A 139 -15.82 -22.32 11.51
CA ILE A 139 -14.78 -23.35 11.48
C ILE A 139 -15.39 -24.68 11.93
N GLU A 140 -16.15 -24.67 13.05
CA GLU A 140 -16.83 -25.83 13.59
C GLU A 140 -17.85 -26.42 12.62
N ALA A 141 -18.65 -25.57 11.95
CA ALA A 141 -19.60 -26.00 10.93
C ALA A 141 -18.88 -26.64 9.72
N GLY A 142 -17.73 -26.09 9.30
CA GLY A 142 -16.92 -26.72 8.25
C GLY A 142 -16.36 -28.08 8.66
N GLN A 143 -15.89 -28.21 9.90
CA GLN A 143 -15.42 -29.50 10.44
C GLN A 143 -16.52 -30.54 10.52
N SER A 144 -17.72 -30.13 10.97
CA SER A 144 -18.90 -31.02 11.03
C SER A 144 -19.35 -31.54 9.68
N GLN A 145 -19.03 -30.81 8.60
CA GLN A 145 -19.26 -31.25 7.21
C GLN A 145 -18.11 -32.07 6.62
N GLY A 146 -17.08 -32.38 7.43
CA GLY A 146 -15.94 -33.19 7.00
C GLY A 146 -14.88 -32.44 6.20
N PHE A 147 -14.91 -31.10 6.18
CA PHE A 147 -13.87 -30.32 5.52
C PHE A 147 -12.56 -30.38 6.30
N SER A 148 -11.46 -30.60 5.59
CA SER A 148 -10.11 -30.46 6.16
C SER A 148 -9.83 -29.01 6.54
N MET A 149 -8.89 -28.78 7.44
CA MET A 149 -8.51 -27.43 7.87
C MET A 149 -8.07 -26.54 6.69
N LEU A 150 -7.38 -27.09 5.71
CA LEU A 150 -7.00 -26.37 4.48
C LEU A 150 -8.23 -25.95 3.66
N GLN A 151 -9.21 -26.84 3.51
CA GLN A 151 -10.46 -26.53 2.81
C GLN A 151 -11.25 -25.43 3.54
N ILE A 152 -11.34 -25.52 4.88
CA ILE A 152 -11.96 -24.48 5.70
C ILE A 152 -11.26 -23.12 5.48
N MET A 153 -9.93 -23.10 5.49
CA MET A 153 -9.17 -21.88 5.24
C MET A 153 -9.48 -21.28 3.86
N TRP A 154 -9.39 -22.08 2.79
CA TRP A 154 -9.56 -21.60 1.43
C TRP A 154 -10.99 -21.22 1.08
N TYR A 155 -11.97 -22.02 1.50
CA TYR A 155 -13.36 -21.83 1.06
C TYR A 155 -14.21 -21.02 2.03
N ILE A 156 -13.87 -20.99 3.31
CA ILE A 156 -14.69 -20.34 4.35
C ILE A 156 -13.99 -19.12 4.95
N VAL A 157 -12.79 -19.30 5.52
CA VAL A 157 -12.15 -18.27 6.35
C VAL A 157 -11.53 -17.16 5.50
N LEU A 158 -10.63 -17.49 4.56
CA LEU A 158 -9.94 -16.47 3.75
C LEU A 158 -10.89 -15.59 2.93
N PRO A 159 -11.91 -16.10 2.23
CA PRO A 159 -12.84 -15.23 1.51
C PRO A 159 -13.59 -14.25 2.41
N GLN A 160 -13.99 -14.68 3.61
CA GLN A 160 -14.64 -13.81 4.59
C GLN A 160 -13.66 -12.76 5.14
N THR A 161 -12.45 -13.20 5.50
CA THR A 161 -11.36 -12.34 5.95
C THR A 161 -11.07 -11.23 4.95
N PHE A 162 -10.79 -11.56 3.69
CA PHE A 162 -10.47 -10.56 2.67
C PHE A 162 -11.63 -9.59 2.45
N ARG A 163 -12.87 -10.05 2.43
CA ARG A 163 -14.03 -9.16 2.35
C ARG A 163 -14.12 -8.20 3.54
N ALA A 164 -13.76 -8.64 4.73
CA ALA A 164 -13.78 -7.79 5.92
C ALA A 164 -12.70 -6.71 5.88
N ILE A 165 -11.47 -7.07 5.45
CA ILE A 165 -10.29 -6.18 5.53
C ILE A 165 -10.10 -5.28 4.30
N VAL A 166 -10.85 -5.46 3.19
CA VAL A 166 -10.72 -4.61 1.98
C VAL A 166 -10.64 -3.12 2.29
N PRO A 167 -11.48 -2.51 3.15
CA PRO A 167 -11.36 -1.08 3.44
C PRO A 167 -10.02 -0.71 4.08
N THR A 168 -9.52 -1.56 4.97
CA THR A 168 -8.22 -1.36 5.65
C THR A 168 -7.06 -1.55 4.70
N LEU A 169 -7.14 -2.54 3.79
CA LEU A 169 -6.13 -2.72 2.72
C LEU A 169 -6.06 -1.50 1.79
N LEU A 170 -7.21 -0.93 1.42
CA LEU A 170 -7.24 0.29 0.61
C LEU A 170 -6.63 1.48 1.35
N SER A 171 -6.84 1.59 2.67
CA SER A 171 -6.16 2.59 3.49
C SER A 171 -4.64 2.37 3.52
N GLN A 172 -4.19 1.10 3.53
CA GLN A 172 -2.77 0.78 3.43
C GLN A 172 -2.18 1.15 2.06
N VAL A 173 -2.94 1.03 0.96
CA VAL A 173 -2.51 1.55 -0.37
C VAL A 173 -2.19 3.03 -0.29
N ILE A 174 -3.07 3.84 0.32
CA ILE A 174 -2.87 5.28 0.53
C ILE A 174 -1.57 5.54 1.32
N THR A 175 -1.34 4.77 2.38
CA THR A 175 -0.12 4.89 3.18
C THR A 175 1.12 4.54 2.35
N THR A 176 1.11 3.43 1.61
CA THR A 176 2.23 2.99 0.78
C THR A 176 2.55 3.99 -0.34
N ILE A 177 1.54 4.65 -0.93
CA ILE A 177 1.76 5.74 -1.91
C ILE A 177 2.52 6.92 -1.27
N LYS A 178 2.19 7.29 -0.03
CA LYS A 178 2.93 8.33 0.70
C LYS A 178 4.33 7.86 1.09
N ASP A 179 4.46 6.63 1.53
CA ASP A 179 5.73 6.02 1.93
C ASP A 179 6.71 5.89 0.76
N SER A 180 6.22 5.75 -0.48
CA SER A 180 7.08 5.75 -1.67
C SER A 180 7.90 7.02 -1.81
N SER A 181 7.47 8.16 -1.25
CA SER A 181 8.23 9.42 -1.25
C SER A 181 9.59 9.31 -0.54
N PHE A 182 9.74 8.38 0.41
CA PHE A 182 11.04 8.12 1.06
C PHE A 182 12.09 7.57 0.09
N LEU A 183 11.68 6.97 -1.02
CA LEU A 183 12.57 6.44 -2.06
C LEU A 183 13.38 7.53 -2.76
N ALA A 184 12.90 8.79 -2.73
CA ALA A 184 13.63 9.94 -3.22
C ALA A 184 14.98 10.15 -2.50
N ASN A 185 15.16 9.61 -1.30
CA ASN A 185 16.41 9.75 -0.55
C ASN A 185 17.53 8.82 -1.06
N VAL A 186 17.17 7.86 -1.91
CA VAL A 186 18.12 6.95 -2.60
C VAL A 186 18.03 7.11 -4.12
N ALA A 187 17.63 8.27 -4.59
CA ALA A 187 17.53 8.64 -6.00
C ALA A 187 16.68 7.71 -6.88
N VAL A 188 15.73 7.00 -6.31
CA VAL A 188 14.74 6.22 -7.06
C VAL A 188 13.77 7.17 -7.76
N ILE A 189 13.52 6.90 -9.03
CA ILE A 189 12.64 7.74 -9.86
C ILE A 189 11.19 7.56 -9.43
N GLU A 190 10.68 8.55 -8.71
CA GLU A 190 9.28 8.69 -8.31
C GLU A 190 8.92 10.18 -8.20
N LEU A 191 7.70 10.53 -7.83
CA LEU A 191 7.21 11.91 -7.86
C LEU A 191 8.09 12.89 -7.05
N MET A 192 8.43 12.54 -5.80
CA MET A 192 9.25 13.42 -4.93
C MET A 192 10.67 13.57 -5.47
N ALA A 193 11.28 12.49 -5.99
CA ALA A 193 12.60 12.54 -6.61
C ALA A 193 12.59 13.44 -7.86
N ARG A 194 11.58 13.32 -8.71
CA ARG A 194 11.41 14.20 -9.90
C ARG A 194 11.23 15.65 -9.49
N THR A 195 10.43 15.92 -8.47
CA THR A 195 10.25 17.27 -7.93
C THR A 195 11.58 17.86 -7.43
N LYS A 196 12.37 17.09 -6.67
CA LYS A 196 13.72 17.50 -6.23
C LYS A 196 14.67 17.76 -7.41
N GLN A 197 14.61 16.93 -8.47
CA GLN A 197 15.43 17.11 -9.66
C GLN A 197 15.05 18.40 -10.43
N VAL A 198 13.75 18.70 -10.56
CA VAL A 198 13.31 19.96 -11.16
C VAL A 198 13.75 21.14 -10.30
N LEU A 199 13.63 21.07 -8.98
CA LEU A 199 14.08 22.13 -8.09
C LEU A 199 15.59 22.39 -8.22
N SER A 200 16.42 21.33 -8.29
CA SER A 200 17.86 21.49 -8.46
C SER A 200 18.26 22.15 -9.79
N ALA A 201 17.38 22.13 -10.77
CA ALA A 201 17.55 22.76 -12.08
C ALA A 201 16.69 24.04 -12.28
N ALA A 202 16.02 24.51 -11.21
CA ALA A 202 15.04 25.58 -11.29
C ALA A 202 15.63 26.88 -11.85
N ASN A 203 16.89 27.18 -11.54
CA ASN A 203 17.62 28.34 -12.07
C ASN A 203 17.68 28.40 -13.61
N ARG A 204 17.51 27.28 -14.31
CA ARG A 204 17.51 27.22 -15.79
C ARG A 204 16.12 27.53 -16.38
N TYR A 205 15.06 27.44 -15.59
CA TYR A 205 13.69 27.48 -16.06
C TYR A 205 12.87 28.63 -15.47
N ASN A 206 13.30 29.22 -14.33
CA ASN A 206 12.57 30.30 -13.67
C ASN A 206 12.91 31.70 -14.21
N GLY A 207 13.89 31.81 -15.14
CA GLY A 207 14.36 33.08 -15.71
C GLY A 207 15.12 33.98 -14.74
N LEU A 208 15.48 33.51 -13.55
CA LEU A 208 16.13 34.30 -12.49
C LEU A 208 17.59 33.89 -12.21
N ASN A 209 18.11 32.89 -12.91
CA ASN A 209 19.47 32.35 -12.76
C ASN A 209 19.86 31.93 -11.32
N SER A 210 18.89 31.82 -10.43
CA SER A 210 19.06 31.38 -9.04
C SER A 210 17.87 30.56 -8.58
N ILE A 211 18.09 29.69 -7.58
CA ILE A 211 17.03 28.95 -6.93
C ILE A 211 16.46 29.82 -5.82
N ASN A 212 15.15 30.05 -5.83
CA ASN A 212 14.48 30.91 -4.88
C ASN A 212 13.54 30.11 -3.96
N VAL A 213 13.18 30.70 -2.85
CA VAL A 213 12.21 30.11 -1.90
C VAL A 213 10.86 29.87 -2.57
N SER A 214 10.45 30.75 -3.51
CA SER A 214 9.23 30.57 -4.31
C SER A 214 9.26 29.28 -5.17
N ASP A 215 10.42 28.88 -5.70
CA ASP A 215 10.56 27.65 -6.48
C ASP A 215 10.25 26.41 -5.62
N VAL A 216 10.72 26.44 -4.36
CA VAL A 216 10.44 25.39 -3.38
C VAL A 216 8.94 25.28 -3.13
N PHE A 217 8.28 26.40 -2.79
CA PHE A 217 6.84 26.41 -2.52
C PHE A 217 6.00 25.96 -3.72
N VAL A 218 6.33 26.44 -4.93
CA VAL A 218 5.59 26.09 -6.15
C VAL A 218 5.76 24.60 -6.49
N LEU A 219 6.98 24.08 -6.49
CA LEU A 219 7.23 22.70 -6.89
C LEU A 219 6.77 21.69 -5.84
N PHE A 220 7.07 21.90 -4.55
CA PHE A 220 6.58 21.01 -3.50
C PHE A 220 5.09 21.18 -3.26
N GLY A 221 4.52 22.38 -3.45
CA GLY A 221 3.08 22.60 -3.45
C GLY A 221 2.37 21.82 -4.56
N LEU A 222 2.95 21.79 -5.76
CA LEU A 222 2.45 20.95 -6.86
C LEU A 222 2.51 19.45 -6.48
N ALA A 223 3.65 18.98 -5.98
CA ALA A 223 3.80 17.58 -5.57
C ALA A 223 2.78 17.21 -4.46
N ALA A 224 2.62 18.06 -3.45
CA ALA A 224 1.64 17.88 -2.38
C ALA A 224 0.21 17.82 -2.93
N THR A 225 -0.13 18.68 -3.88
CA THR A 225 -1.44 18.68 -4.55
C THR A 225 -1.67 17.37 -5.31
N ILE A 226 -0.68 16.88 -6.04
CA ILE A 226 -0.77 15.61 -6.78
C ILE A 226 -0.97 14.45 -5.79
N TYR A 227 -0.15 14.35 -4.73
CA TYR A 227 -0.35 13.33 -3.68
C TYR A 227 -1.74 13.43 -3.05
N PHE A 228 -2.21 14.66 -2.76
CA PHE A 228 -3.53 14.88 -2.20
C PHE A 228 -4.62 14.36 -3.13
N VAL A 229 -4.60 14.74 -4.41
CA VAL A 229 -5.61 14.32 -5.40
C VAL A 229 -5.67 12.80 -5.54
N ILE A 230 -4.51 12.15 -5.67
CA ILE A 230 -4.42 10.68 -5.78
C ILE A 230 -5.00 10.01 -4.53
N ASN A 231 -4.50 10.38 -3.36
CA ASN A 231 -4.90 9.76 -2.10
C ASN A 231 -6.36 10.08 -1.73
N PHE A 232 -6.84 11.29 -2.03
CA PHE A 232 -8.23 11.68 -1.83
C PHE A 232 -9.18 10.85 -2.70
N SER A 233 -8.84 10.64 -3.98
CA SER A 233 -9.62 9.82 -4.92
C SER A 233 -9.76 8.38 -4.41
N ILE A 234 -8.66 7.78 -3.93
CA ILE A 234 -8.68 6.44 -3.32
C ILE A 234 -9.51 6.46 -2.03
N SER A 235 -9.34 7.47 -1.17
CA SER A 235 -10.09 7.62 0.07
C SER A 235 -11.61 7.72 -0.15
N MET A 236 -12.04 8.43 -1.18
CA MET A 236 -13.46 8.50 -1.57
C MET A 236 -14.00 7.12 -1.96
N THR A 237 -13.21 6.34 -2.71
CA THR A 237 -13.57 4.96 -3.07
C THR A 237 -13.74 4.10 -1.81
N VAL A 238 -12.81 4.19 -0.84
CA VAL A 238 -12.89 3.49 0.44
C VAL A 238 -14.18 3.83 1.20
N ARG A 239 -14.48 5.12 1.33
CA ARG A 239 -15.70 5.61 2.01
C ARG A 239 -16.97 5.09 1.35
N ASN A 240 -17.02 5.10 0.02
CA ASN A 240 -18.17 4.59 -0.72
C ASN A 240 -18.39 3.09 -0.53
N LEU A 241 -17.30 2.30 -0.52
CA LEU A 241 -17.35 0.87 -0.22
C LEU A 241 -17.84 0.59 1.20
N GLN A 242 -17.38 1.37 2.19
CA GLN A 242 -17.81 1.25 3.59
C GLN A 242 -19.30 1.57 3.75
N LYS A 243 -19.78 2.66 3.14
CA LYS A 243 -21.20 3.06 3.16
C LYS A 243 -22.09 1.97 2.55
N ARG A 244 -21.70 1.40 1.41
CA ARG A 244 -22.46 0.30 0.78
C ARG A 244 -22.57 -0.93 1.67
N LYS A 245 -21.46 -1.34 2.32
CA LYS A 245 -21.47 -2.47 3.25
C LYS A 245 -22.39 -2.24 4.46
N MET A 246 -22.36 -1.02 5.03
CA MET A 246 -23.20 -0.65 6.16
C MET A 246 -24.70 -0.65 5.79
N SER A 247 -25.05 -0.08 4.65
CA SER A 247 -26.44 -0.07 4.15
C SER A 247 -26.98 -1.49 3.93
N VAL A 248 -26.20 -2.39 3.34
CA VAL A 248 -26.59 -3.78 3.14
C VAL A 248 -26.78 -4.52 4.46
N LYS A 249 -25.89 -4.28 5.45
CA LYS A 249 -26.01 -4.89 6.79
C LYS A 249 -27.28 -4.42 7.50
N VAL A 250 -27.57 -3.13 7.50
CA VAL A 250 -28.76 -2.53 8.12
C VAL A 250 -30.04 -3.09 7.48
N LYS A 251 -30.12 -3.11 6.12
CA LYS A 251 -31.27 -3.69 5.41
C LYS A 251 -31.50 -5.15 5.78
N LYS A 252 -30.43 -5.96 5.89
CA LYS A 252 -30.55 -7.36 6.28
C LYS A 252 -31.02 -7.53 7.73
N THR A 253 -30.57 -6.68 8.64
CA THR A 253 -31.02 -6.72 10.05
C THR A 253 -32.50 -6.37 10.15
N LEU A 254 -32.94 -5.30 9.49
CA LEU A 254 -34.36 -4.88 9.47
C LEU A 254 -35.27 -5.98 8.87
N ALA A 255 -34.86 -6.59 7.76
CA ALA A 255 -35.62 -7.69 7.15
C ALA A 255 -35.71 -8.94 8.05
N LEU A 256 -34.71 -9.21 8.88
CA LEU A 256 -34.75 -10.28 9.87
C LEU A 256 -35.66 -9.95 11.07
N GLU A 257 -35.69 -8.69 11.49
CA GLU A 257 -36.60 -8.22 12.55
C GLU A 257 -38.06 -8.25 12.09
N GLU A 258 -38.33 -7.80 10.88
CA GLU A 258 -39.67 -7.89 10.27
C GLU A 258 -40.16 -9.35 10.18
N ARG A 259 -39.30 -10.27 9.73
CA ARG A 259 -39.65 -11.72 9.68
C ARG A 259 -39.89 -12.30 11.06
N ARG A 260 -39.18 -11.88 12.09
CA ARG A 260 -39.44 -12.29 13.47
C ARG A 260 -40.80 -11.78 13.97
N GLN A 261 -41.11 -10.54 13.71
CA GLN A 261 -42.40 -9.95 14.14
C GLN A 261 -43.58 -10.60 13.41
N THR A 262 -43.47 -10.83 12.10
CA THR A 262 -44.55 -11.50 11.33
C THR A 262 -44.67 -13.00 11.65
N GLY A 263 -43.56 -13.69 11.97
CA GLY A 263 -43.57 -15.10 12.38
C GLY A 263 -44.23 -15.36 13.75
N TRP A 264 -44.24 -14.39 14.63
CA TRP A 264 -45.00 -14.48 15.91
C TRP A 264 -46.52 -14.21 15.74
N ALA A 265 -46.92 -13.45 14.72
CA ALA A 265 -48.30 -13.16 14.44
C ALA A 265 -49.10 -14.35 13.82
N TYR A 266 -48.39 -15.39 13.33
CA TYR A 266 -49.04 -16.56 12.73
C TYR A 266 -49.19 -17.76 13.68
N ASN A 267 -48.59 -17.71 14.89
CA ASN A 267 -48.59 -18.81 15.85
C ASN A 267 -49.28 -18.44 17.19
N GLY A 268 -50.15 -17.42 17.17
CA GLY A 268 -50.96 -16.97 18.33
C GLY A 268 -52.46 -17.23 18.12
#